data_8b291997b2103169f83ea3c4f075aac6
#
_entry.id   8b291997b2103169f83ea3c4f075aac6
#
_cell.length_a   1.000
_cell.length_b   1.000
_cell.length_c   1.000
_cell.angle_alpha   90.00
_cell.angle_beta   90.00
_cell.angle_gamma   90.00
#
_symmetry.space_group_name_H-M   'P 1'
#
loop_
_entity.id
_entity.type
_entity.pdbx_description
1 polymer ?
#
loop_
_entity_poly.entity_id
_entity_poly.type
_entity_poly.pdbx_seq_one_letter_code
_entity_poly.pdbx_strand_id
1 'polypeptide(L)'
;PIDEIDDMPADVRAAMLDPMSKQRISVNKWGINTTLATETSVIAAGNPKYGRFDPYEPMEEQYDLEKNLLSRFDLIYTPTDKPDPDRDPEVADHILSSREAAKKWMRDDDLTDKEADTVEPAVDPDLLTKWVALAKRQPEPTFADGVKEDLGESFDSLRGANGYDGDDPVPVTWRHLEGVVRVAEAAARFELSETIEERHAEIGMEAVGQSLRDAGQDEDGQFDADVVETGASKKSTDTVKFVDEV
;
A
#
# COMPACT_ATOMS: atom_id res chain seq x y z
N PRO A 1 8.96 -4.27 -9.51
CA PRO A 1 8.18 -5.13 -8.63
C PRO A 1 9.07 -6.21 -8.00
N ILE A 2 8.76 -6.59 -6.76
CA ILE A 2 9.41 -7.65 -6.00
C ILE A 2 8.30 -8.61 -5.58
N ASP A 3 8.45 -9.87 -5.93
CA ASP A 3 7.57 -10.93 -5.49
C ASP A 3 8.29 -11.74 -4.40
N GLU A 4 7.53 -12.29 -3.45
CA GLU A 4 8.07 -13.08 -2.33
C GLU A 4 9.15 -12.31 -1.54
N ILE A 5 8.85 -11.06 -1.15
CA ILE A 5 9.80 -10.22 -0.39
C ILE A 5 10.16 -10.85 0.97
N ASP A 6 9.27 -11.66 1.54
CA ASP A 6 9.44 -12.45 2.75
C ASP A 6 10.57 -13.50 2.60
N ASP A 7 10.68 -14.13 1.43
CA ASP A 7 11.74 -15.12 1.13
C ASP A 7 13.08 -14.49 0.70
N MET A 8 13.14 -13.17 0.55
CA MET A 8 14.38 -12.48 0.16
C MET A 8 15.43 -12.55 1.27
N PRO A 9 16.71 -12.84 0.97
CA PRO A 9 17.78 -12.84 1.96
C PRO A 9 17.90 -11.51 2.72
N ALA A 10 18.13 -11.55 4.03
CA ALA A 10 18.15 -10.38 4.90
C ALA A 10 19.21 -9.32 4.50
N ASP A 11 20.34 -9.74 3.95
CA ASP A 11 21.37 -8.83 3.45
C ASP A 11 20.93 -8.07 2.19
N VAL A 12 20.10 -8.70 1.35
CA VAL A 12 19.50 -8.07 0.17
C VAL A 12 18.41 -7.07 0.61
N ARG A 13 17.54 -7.47 1.56
CA ARG A 13 16.55 -6.54 2.16
C ARG A 13 17.23 -5.33 2.79
N ALA A 14 18.31 -5.54 3.55
CA ALA A 14 19.08 -4.46 4.16
C ALA A 14 19.69 -3.51 3.11
N ALA A 15 20.11 -4.01 1.95
CA ALA A 15 20.63 -3.18 0.87
C ALA A 15 19.56 -2.27 0.22
N MET A 16 18.27 -2.59 0.36
CA MET A 16 17.18 -1.76 -0.15
C MET A 16 16.88 -0.52 0.71
N LEU A 17 17.28 -0.54 1.99
CA LEU A 17 16.91 0.51 2.93
C LEU A 17 17.41 1.91 2.52
N ASP A 18 18.64 2.02 2.04
CA ASP A 18 19.20 3.29 1.59
C ASP A 18 18.56 3.79 0.29
N PRO A 19 18.41 2.97 -0.78
CA PRO A 19 17.64 3.35 -1.96
C PRO A 19 16.23 3.84 -1.66
N MET A 20 15.49 3.13 -0.82
CA MET A 20 14.11 3.49 -0.47
C MET A 20 14.00 4.80 0.31
N SER A 21 15.00 5.13 1.14
CA SER A 21 14.95 6.34 1.97
C SER A 21 15.60 7.55 1.35
N LYS A 22 16.72 7.35 0.66
CA LYS A 22 17.59 8.45 0.20
C LYS A 22 17.57 8.57 -1.33
N GLN A 23 16.92 7.64 -2.02
CA GLN A 23 16.91 7.52 -3.48
C GLN A 23 18.32 7.57 -4.08
N ARG A 24 19.28 7.05 -3.34
CA ARG A 24 20.68 6.94 -3.75
C ARG A 24 21.38 5.81 -3.04
N ILE A 25 22.37 5.22 -3.70
CA ILE A 25 23.22 4.18 -3.13
C ILE A 25 24.68 4.61 -3.21
N SER A 26 25.42 4.44 -2.13
CA SER A 26 26.86 4.66 -2.10
C SER A 26 27.60 3.35 -2.38
N VAL A 27 28.38 3.34 -3.43
CA VAL A 27 29.20 2.18 -3.80
C VAL A 27 30.66 2.48 -3.48
N ASN A 28 31.23 1.68 -2.59
CA ASN A 28 32.65 1.73 -2.26
C ASN A 28 33.29 0.40 -2.70
N LYS A 29 33.93 0.41 -3.85
CA LYS A 29 34.55 -0.80 -4.40
C LYS A 29 35.82 -0.44 -5.13
N TRP A 30 36.91 -1.19 -4.87
CA TRP A 30 38.20 -1.03 -5.56
C TRP A 30 38.82 0.37 -5.40
N GLY A 31 38.58 1.04 -4.26
CA GLY A 31 39.09 2.39 -4.01
C GLY A 31 38.29 3.51 -4.69
N ILE A 32 37.19 3.15 -5.37
CA ILE A 32 36.27 4.11 -6.00
C ILE A 32 35.08 4.28 -5.04
N ASN A 33 34.88 5.52 -4.55
CA ASN A 33 33.69 5.94 -3.83
C ASN A 33 32.81 6.74 -4.77
N THR A 34 31.63 6.23 -5.08
CA THR A 34 30.66 6.94 -5.90
C THR A 34 29.26 6.80 -5.30
N THR A 35 28.43 7.81 -5.52
CA THR A 35 27.02 7.78 -5.16
C THR A 35 26.20 7.78 -6.45
N LEU A 36 25.36 6.77 -6.58
CA LEU A 36 24.46 6.61 -7.73
C LEU A 36 23.05 7.02 -7.31
N ALA A 37 22.33 7.74 -8.14
CA ALA A 37 20.91 7.99 -7.98
C ALA A 37 20.14 6.67 -8.19
N THR A 38 19.17 6.42 -7.32
CA THR A 38 18.28 5.24 -7.38
C THR A 38 16.84 5.68 -7.21
N GLU A 39 16.43 6.68 -7.98
CA GLU A 39 15.05 7.17 -8.00
C GLU A 39 14.15 6.07 -8.54
N THR A 40 13.60 5.26 -7.62
CA THR A 40 12.80 4.10 -7.99
C THR A 40 11.62 3.96 -7.05
N SER A 41 10.49 3.51 -7.61
CA SER A 41 9.34 3.08 -6.84
C SER A 41 9.42 1.59 -6.62
N VAL A 42 9.12 1.14 -5.41
CA VAL A 42 9.12 -0.28 -5.02
C VAL A 42 7.68 -0.74 -4.83
N ILE A 43 7.30 -1.78 -5.55
CA ILE A 43 6.07 -2.52 -5.33
C ILE A 43 6.49 -3.92 -4.93
N ALA A 44 6.06 -4.37 -3.76
CA ALA A 44 6.42 -5.68 -3.23
C ALA A 44 5.17 -6.49 -2.89
N ALA A 45 5.23 -7.79 -3.10
CA ALA A 45 4.27 -8.76 -2.63
C ALA A 45 4.96 -9.79 -1.75
N GLY A 46 4.26 -10.27 -0.73
CA GLY A 46 4.77 -11.28 0.20
C GLY A 46 3.62 -12.03 0.83
N ASN A 47 3.89 -13.20 1.38
CA ASN A 47 2.93 -14.03 2.06
C ASN A 47 3.07 -13.87 3.59
N PRO A 48 1.99 -14.01 4.35
CA PRO A 48 2.09 -14.10 5.78
C PRO A 48 2.80 -15.39 6.20
N LYS A 49 3.64 -15.33 7.21
CA LYS A 49 4.49 -16.41 7.74
C LYS A 49 3.76 -17.74 7.98
N TYR A 50 2.46 -17.69 8.30
CA TYR A 50 1.64 -18.87 8.58
C TYR A 50 0.61 -19.16 7.48
N GLY A 51 0.76 -18.58 6.28
CA GLY A 51 -0.10 -18.79 5.13
C GLY A 51 -1.43 -18.04 5.16
N ARG A 52 -1.77 -17.39 6.28
CA ARG A 52 -2.93 -16.52 6.45
C ARG A 52 -2.66 -15.50 7.54
N PHE A 53 -3.31 -14.34 7.47
CA PHE A 53 -3.28 -13.35 8.53
C PHE A 53 -4.16 -13.80 9.70
N ASP A 54 -3.64 -13.65 10.91
CA ASP A 54 -4.38 -13.80 12.15
C ASP A 54 -4.68 -12.38 12.68
N PRO A 55 -5.96 -12.00 12.84
CA PRO A 55 -6.32 -10.67 13.33
C PRO A 55 -5.91 -10.42 14.79
N TYR A 56 -5.54 -11.49 15.53
CA TYR A 56 -5.16 -11.41 16.95
C TYR A 56 -3.64 -11.31 17.16
N GLU A 57 -2.86 -11.46 16.10
CA GLU A 57 -1.40 -11.38 16.20
C GLU A 57 -0.83 -10.11 15.55
N PRO A 58 0.26 -9.56 16.11
CA PRO A 58 0.96 -8.42 15.53
C PRO A 58 1.28 -8.62 14.05
N MET A 59 0.92 -7.65 13.21
CA MET A 59 1.28 -7.68 11.79
C MET A 59 2.77 -7.94 11.56
N GLU A 60 3.62 -7.35 12.42
CA GLU A 60 5.07 -7.48 12.34
C GLU A 60 5.57 -8.91 12.59
N GLU A 61 4.83 -9.70 13.39
CA GLU A 61 5.15 -11.09 13.67
C GLU A 61 4.63 -12.04 12.58
N GLN A 62 3.67 -11.56 11.79
CA GLN A 62 3.07 -12.31 10.68
C GLN A 62 3.86 -12.19 9.37
N TYR A 63 4.72 -11.19 9.25
CA TYR A 63 5.70 -11.09 8.18
C TYR A 63 7.08 -11.45 8.69
N ASP A 64 7.87 -12.13 7.90
CA ASP A 64 9.32 -12.28 8.16
C ASP A 64 10.09 -11.08 7.59
N LEU A 65 9.64 -9.89 7.98
CA LEU A 65 10.17 -8.60 7.52
C LEU A 65 10.53 -7.71 8.71
N GLU A 66 11.64 -7.02 8.60
CA GLU A 66 12.11 -6.11 9.62
C GLU A 66 11.24 -4.84 9.68
N LYS A 67 10.94 -4.35 10.89
CA LYS A 67 10.17 -3.11 11.14
C LYS A 67 10.72 -1.91 10.36
N ASN A 68 12.04 -1.80 10.26
CA ASN A 68 12.69 -0.70 9.55
C ASN A 68 12.51 -0.78 8.03
N LEU A 69 12.23 -1.96 7.47
CA LEU A 69 11.88 -2.10 6.07
C LEU A 69 10.39 -1.77 5.85
N LEU A 70 9.50 -2.33 6.67
CA LEU A 70 8.06 -2.05 6.61
C LEU A 70 7.78 -0.54 6.72
N SER A 71 8.44 0.14 7.66
CA SER A 71 8.27 1.58 7.85
C SER A 71 8.72 2.45 6.66
N ARG A 72 9.28 1.88 5.60
CA ARG A 72 9.70 2.61 4.38
C ARG A 72 8.70 2.50 3.24
N PHE A 73 7.71 1.64 3.38
CA PHE A 73 6.59 1.61 2.46
C PHE A 73 5.60 2.72 2.83
N ASP A 74 5.11 3.42 1.83
CA ASP A 74 4.10 4.45 1.99
C ASP A 74 2.70 3.84 2.18
N LEU A 75 2.48 2.68 1.58
CA LEU A 75 1.22 1.94 1.59
C LEU A 75 1.51 0.47 1.84
N ILE A 76 0.75 -0.12 2.76
CA ILE A 76 0.78 -1.55 3.06
C ILE A 76 -0.67 -2.03 3.06
N TYR A 77 -0.98 -3.01 2.23
CA TYR A 77 -2.30 -3.63 2.15
C TYR A 77 -2.22 -5.10 2.53
N THR A 78 -3.20 -5.56 3.29
CA THR A 78 -3.29 -6.92 3.80
C THR A 78 -4.59 -7.59 3.35
N PRO A 79 -4.68 -7.96 2.06
CA PRO A 79 -5.88 -8.62 1.57
C PRO A 79 -6.09 -9.94 2.30
N THR A 80 -7.26 -10.11 2.88
CA THR A 80 -7.67 -11.34 3.56
C THR A 80 -8.71 -12.07 2.73
N ASP A 81 -8.56 -13.39 2.62
CA ASP A 81 -9.55 -14.26 2.00
C ASP A 81 -10.45 -14.85 3.11
N LYS A 82 -11.69 -14.33 3.19
CA LYS A 82 -12.71 -14.83 4.12
C LYS A 82 -13.80 -15.53 3.29
N PRO A 83 -14.13 -16.79 3.59
CA PRO A 83 -15.24 -17.47 2.92
C PRO A 83 -16.54 -16.68 3.03
N ASP A 84 -17.17 -16.42 1.91
CA ASP A 84 -18.44 -15.69 1.81
C ASP A 84 -19.40 -16.48 0.91
N PRO A 85 -20.49 -17.05 1.47
CA PRO A 85 -21.40 -17.91 0.73
C PRO A 85 -22.15 -17.18 -0.39
N ASP A 86 -22.26 -15.86 -0.35
CA ASP A 86 -22.92 -15.08 -1.39
C ASP A 86 -21.93 -14.67 -2.49
N ARG A 87 -20.70 -14.32 -2.11
CA ARG A 87 -19.65 -13.83 -3.01
C ARG A 87 -18.86 -14.95 -3.70
N ASP A 88 -18.52 -16.02 -2.98
CA ASP A 88 -17.64 -17.09 -3.49
C ASP A 88 -18.16 -17.75 -4.78
N PRO A 89 -19.49 -18.02 -4.94
CA PRO A 89 -20.01 -18.55 -6.19
C PRO A 89 -19.83 -17.59 -7.39
N GLU A 90 -19.98 -16.28 -7.16
CA GLU A 90 -19.80 -15.26 -8.22
C GLU A 90 -18.32 -15.16 -8.63
N VAL A 91 -17.40 -15.22 -7.67
CA VAL A 91 -15.96 -15.23 -7.92
C VAL A 91 -15.56 -16.49 -8.70
N ALA A 92 -16.09 -17.65 -8.30
CA ALA A 92 -15.82 -18.90 -9.01
C ALA A 92 -16.33 -18.87 -10.46
N ASP A 93 -17.56 -18.38 -10.70
CA ASP A 93 -18.12 -18.21 -12.05
C ASP A 93 -17.28 -17.23 -12.87
N HIS A 94 -16.88 -16.10 -12.26
CA HIS A 94 -16.02 -15.12 -12.93
C HIS A 94 -14.67 -15.71 -13.36
N ILE A 95 -14.01 -16.48 -12.49
CA ILE A 95 -12.72 -17.14 -12.80
C ILE A 95 -12.88 -18.13 -13.96
N LEU A 96 -13.92 -18.95 -13.94
CA LEU A 96 -14.14 -19.96 -14.96
C LEU A 96 -14.51 -19.32 -16.30
N SER A 97 -15.43 -18.37 -16.30
CA SER A 97 -15.87 -17.63 -17.49
C SER A 97 -14.72 -16.82 -18.12
N SER A 98 -13.93 -16.14 -17.31
CA SER A 98 -12.75 -15.40 -17.78
C SER A 98 -11.72 -16.31 -18.46
N ARG A 99 -11.52 -17.52 -17.91
CA ARG A 99 -10.62 -18.50 -18.50
C ARG A 99 -11.11 -19.03 -19.85
N GLU A 100 -12.40 -19.19 -20.02
CA GLU A 100 -13.00 -19.60 -21.31
C GLU A 100 -12.95 -18.47 -22.34
N ALA A 101 -13.31 -17.25 -21.94
CA ALA A 101 -13.22 -16.07 -22.78
C ALA A 101 -11.79 -15.79 -23.24
N ALA A 102 -10.80 -15.89 -22.34
CA ALA A 102 -9.39 -15.74 -22.68
C ALA A 102 -8.90 -16.74 -23.74
N LYS A 103 -9.40 -18.00 -23.71
CA LYS A 103 -9.05 -18.99 -24.73
C LYS A 103 -9.63 -18.63 -26.09
N LYS A 104 -10.87 -18.11 -26.13
CA LYS A 104 -11.50 -17.63 -27.38
C LYS A 104 -10.71 -16.41 -27.91
N TRP A 105 -10.44 -15.45 -27.07
CA TRP A 105 -9.66 -14.27 -27.43
C TRP A 105 -8.28 -14.60 -28.01
N MET A 106 -7.55 -15.55 -27.39
CA MET A 106 -6.26 -16.02 -27.90
C MET A 106 -6.34 -16.75 -29.24
N ARG A 107 -7.52 -17.26 -29.63
CA ARG A 107 -7.75 -17.95 -30.91
C ARG A 107 -8.36 -17.07 -31.98
N ASP A 108 -8.62 -15.82 -31.65
CA ASP A 108 -9.35 -14.89 -32.54
C ASP A 108 -10.78 -15.39 -32.89
N ASP A 109 -11.39 -16.13 -31.94
CA ASP A 109 -12.76 -16.58 -32.02
C ASP A 109 -13.73 -15.46 -31.66
N ASP A 110 -14.98 -15.50 -32.15
CA ASP A 110 -16.01 -14.52 -31.81
C ASP A 110 -16.32 -14.55 -30.30
N LEU A 111 -16.23 -13.38 -29.65
CA LEU A 111 -16.63 -13.15 -28.26
C LEU A 111 -18.03 -12.56 -28.19
N THR A 112 -18.78 -12.95 -27.18
CA THR A 112 -19.97 -12.20 -26.78
C THR A 112 -19.58 -10.91 -26.08
N ASP A 113 -20.48 -9.92 -26.02
CA ASP A 113 -20.20 -8.62 -25.31
C ASP A 113 -19.72 -8.86 -23.88
N LYS A 114 -20.35 -9.80 -23.15
CA LYS A 114 -19.94 -10.13 -21.77
C LYS A 114 -18.54 -10.77 -21.70
N GLU A 115 -18.18 -11.60 -22.67
CA GLU A 115 -16.84 -12.19 -22.74
C GLU A 115 -15.78 -11.15 -23.11
N ALA A 116 -16.09 -10.26 -24.03
CA ALA A 116 -15.22 -9.15 -24.41
C ALA A 116 -14.95 -8.24 -23.21
N ASP A 117 -15.99 -7.80 -22.49
CA ASP A 117 -15.87 -7.00 -21.27
C ASP A 117 -14.98 -7.65 -20.18
N THR A 118 -14.87 -8.99 -20.21
CA THR A 118 -14.07 -9.72 -19.22
C THR A 118 -12.60 -9.80 -19.58
N VAL A 119 -12.25 -9.85 -20.88
CA VAL A 119 -10.87 -10.12 -21.33
C VAL A 119 -10.22 -8.98 -22.08
N GLU A 120 -11.01 -8.10 -22.68
CA GLU A 120 -10.49 -6.92 -23.36
C GLU A 120 -10.14 -5.83 -22.33
N PRO A 121 -8.94 -5.26 -22.38
CA PRO A 121 -8.60 -4.19 -21.48
C PRO A 121 -9.42 -2.94 -21.78
N ALA A 122 -9.96 -2.29 -20.75
CA ALA A 122 -10.74 -1.05 -20.88
C ALA A 122 -9.96 0.10 -21.57
N VAL A 123 -8.63 0.05 -21.51
CA VAL A 123 -7.72 1.01 -22.17
C VAL A 123 -6.67 0.19 -22.91
N ASP A 124 -6.40 0.56 -24.16
CA ASP A 124 -5.31 -0.02 -24.93
C ASP A 124 -3.98 0.02 -24.17
N PRO A 125 -3.29 -1.13 -23.94
CA PRO A 125 -2.06 -1.20 -23.16
C PRO A 125 -0.92 -0.34 -23.73
N ASP A 126 -0.83 -0.20 -25.04
CA ASP A 126 0.18 0.64 -25.68
C ASP A 126 -0.11 2.13 -25.47
N LEU A 127 -1.39 2.51 -25.48
CA LEU A 127 -1.81 3.87 -25.16
C LEU A 127 -1.52 4.19 -23.68
N LEU A 128 -1.86 3.28 -22.77
CA LEU A 128 -1.57 3.45 -21.34
C LEU A 128 -0.07 3.56 -21.09
N THR A 129 0.75 2.75 -21.74
CA THR A 129 2.21 2.81 -21.65
C THR A 129 2.76 4.17 -22.09
N LYS A 130 2.25 4.70 -23.22
CA LYS A 130 2.63 6.02 -23.73
C LYS A 130 2.17 7.14 -22.78
N TRP A 131 0.97 7.01 -22.22
CA TRP A 131 0.41 7.97 -21.26
C TRP A 131 1.27 8.03 -19.99
N VAL A 132 1.57 6.88 -19.39
CA VAL A 132 2.45 6.80 -18.21
C VAL A 132 3.85 7.37 -18.50
N ALA A 133 4.40 7.09 -19.68
CA ALA A 133 5.68 7.65 -20.07
C ALA A 133 5.64 9.19 -20.24
N LEU A 134 4.51 9.73 -20.69
CA LEU A 134 4.29 11.18 -20.76
C LEU A 134 4.14 11.78 -19.36
N ALA A 135 3.31 11.18 -18.49
CA ALA A 135 3.10 11.60 -17.11
C ALA A 135 4.41 11.65 -16.31
N LYS A 136 5.27 10.64 -16.48
CA LYS A 136 6.60 10.61 -15.83
C LYS A 136 7.55 11.72 -16.27
N ARG A 137 7.34 12.32 -17.44
CA ARG A 137 8.15 13.44 -17.96
C ARG A 137 7.65 14.81 -17.53
N GLN A 138 6.43 14.87 -16.93
CA GLN A 138 5.94 16.13 -16.40
C GLN A 138 6.85 16.62 -15.27
N PRO A 139 7.02 17.95 -15.12
CA PRO A 139 7.68 18.51 -13.94
C PRO A 139 6.94 18.11 -12.67
N GLU A 140 7.62 18.21 -11.54
CA GLU A 140 6.98 17.98 -10.25
C GLU A 140 5.88 19.04 -10.04
N PRO A 141 4.62 18.62 -9.75
CA PRO A 141 3.53 19.54 -9.56
C PRO A 141 3.71 20.32 -8.24
N THR A 142 3.23 21.55 -8.21
CA THR A 142 3.21 22.38 -7.00
C THR A 142 1.82 22.40 -6.40
N PHE A 143 1.68 22.68 -5.10
CA PHE A 143 0.36 22.81 -4.49
C PHE A 143 -0.40 24.01 -5.08
N ALA A 144 -1.68 23.79 -5.41
CA ALA A 144 -2.59 24.87 -5.68
C ALA A 144 -2.88 25.69 -4.39
N ASP A 145 -3.37 26.93 -4.56
CA ASP A 145 -3.65 27.81 -3.42
C ASP A 145 -4.63 27.16 -2.43
N GLY A 146 -4.28 27.15 -1.15
CA GLY A 146 -5.07 26.61 -0.05
C GLY A 146 -4.91 25.11 0.18
N VAL A 147 -4.56 24.31 -0.84
CA VAL A 147 -4.54 22.84 -0.74
C VAL A 147 -3.50 22.32 0.27
N LYS A 148 -2.38 23.02 0.39
CA LYS A 148 -1.34 22.65 1.37
C LYS A 148 -1.84 22.82 2.81
N GLU A 149 -2.55 23.90 3.08
CA GLU A 149 -3.13 24.21 4.38
C GLU A 149 -4.23 23.21 4.71
N ASP A 150 -5.14 22.94 3.78
CA ASP A 150 -6.27 22.01 3.94
C ASP A 150 -5.78 20.58 4.16
N LEU A 151 -4.72 20.17 3.44
CA LEU A 151 -4.09 18.86 3.63
C LEU A 151 -3.45 18.74 5.01
N GLY A 152 -2.78 19.80 5.47
CA GLY A 152 -2.19 19.85 6.81
C GLY A 152 -3.24 19.70 7.91
N GLU A 153 -4.35 20.43 7.83
CA GLU A 153 -5.47 20.35 8.77
C GLU A 153 -6.14 18.97 8.76
N SER A 154 -6.36 18.41 7.58
CA SER A 154 -6.93 17.07 7.42
C SER A 154 -6.04 15.99 8.03
N PHE A 155 -4.72 16.08 7.82
CA PHE A 155 -3.76 15.15 8.40
C PHE A 155 -3.63 15.30 9.91
N ASP A 156 -3.65 16.54 10.44
CA ASP A 156 -3.66 16.78 11.89
C ASP A 156 -4.94 16.22 12.53
N SER A 157 -6.08 16.33 11.85
CA SER A 157 -7.34 15.74 12.29
C SER A 157 -7.25 14.20 12.34
N LEU A 158 -6.65 13.58 11.34
CA LEU A 158 -6.41 12.14 11.31
C LEU A 158 -5.49 11.69 12.46
N ARG A 159 -4.44 12.43 12.76
CA ARG A 159 -3.58 12.18 13.93
C ARG A 159 -4.31 12.37 15.25
N GLY A 160 -5.08 13.45 15.36
CA GLY A 160 -5.81 13.82 16.57
C GLY A 160 -6.91 12.82 16.93
N ALA A 161 -7.58 12.24 15.93
CA ALA A 161 -8.57 11.20 16.13
C ALA A 161 -7.98 9.93 16.79
N ASN A 162 -6.65 9.76 16.71
CA ASN A 162 -5.91 8.57 17.13
C ASN A 162 -4.97 8.83 18.32
N GLY A 163 -5.13 9.93 19.10
CA GLY A 163 -4.38 9.97 20.33
C GLY A 163 -3.67 11.24 20.77
N TYR A 164 -4.27 12.43 20.59
CA TYR A 164 -3.72 13.61 21.26
C TYR A 164 -3.94 13.62 22.79
N ASP A 165 -4.88 12.82 23.32
CA ASP A 165 -5.34 12.89 24.72
C ASP A 165 -4.84 11.75 25.64
N GLY A 166 -3.89 10.91 25.19
CA GLY A 166 -3.48 9.76 25.99
C GLY A 166 -2.00 9.38 25.86
N ASP A 167 -1.60 8.45 26.71
CA ASP A 167 -0.32 7.73 26.61
C ASP A 167 -0.32 6.72 25.45
N ASP A 168 -1.39 6.70 24.62
CA ASP A 168 -1.51 5.78 23.51
C ASP A 168 -0.58 6.20 22.39
N PRO A 169 0.19 5.27 21.83
CA PRO A 169 1.08 5.51 20.72
C PRO A 169 0.31 5.97 19.48
N VAL A 170 0.79 7.00 18.83
CA VAL A 170 0.17 7.56 17.63
C VAL A 170 0.62 6.75 16.41
N PRO A 171 -0.22 5.92 15.82
CA PRO A 171 0.16 5.07 14.69
C PRO A 171 0.40 5.89 13.42
N VAL A 172 -0.19 7.10 13.34
CA VAL A 172 -0.07 8.01 12.19
C VAL A 172 1.16 8.88 12.36
N THR A 173 2.17 8.64 11.55
CA THR A 173 3.47 9.33 11.59
C THR A 173 3.60 10.36 10.45
N TRP A 174 4.56 11.28 10.57
CA TRP A 174 4.87 12.25 9.50
C TRP A 174 5.27 11.59 8.18
N ARG A 175 5.71 10.35 8.21
CA ARG A 175 6.04 9.58 7.02
C ARG A 175 4.78 9.25 6.21
N HIS A 176 3.65 9.03 6.88
CA HIS A 176 2.36 8.85 6.20
C HIS A 176 1.93 10.14 5.47
N LEU A 177 2.19 11.33 6.04
CA LEU A 177 1.98 12.60 5.32
C LEU A 177 2.84 12.69 4.04
N GLU A 178 4.11 12.30 4.13
CA GLU A 178 4.96 12.22 2.94
C GLU A 178 4.42 11.22 1.91
N GLY A 179 3.85 10.11 2.37
CA GLY A 179 3.14 9.14 1.52
C GLY A 179 1.92 9.76 0.83
N VAL A 180 1.09 10.50 1.58
CA VAL A 180 -0.05 11.24 1.02
C VAL A 180 0.40 12.19 -0.08
N VAL A 181 1.42 12.99 0.18
CA VAL A 181 1.96 13.94 -0.82
C VAL A 181 2.46 13.21 -2.07
N ARG A 182 3.22 12.11 -1.91
CA ARG A 182 3.71 11.33 -3.06
C ARG A 182 2.59 10.74 -3.92
N VAL A 183 1.51 10.27 -3.30
CA VAL A 183 0.33 9.77 -4.02
C VAL A 183 -0.39 10.91 -4.73
N ALA A 184 -0.57 12.06 -4.06
CA ALA A 184 -1.19 13.24 -4.65
C ALA A 184 -0.38 13.80 -5.86
N GLU A 185 0.94 13.86 -5.74
CA GLU A 185 1.85 14.21 -6.84
C GLU A 185 1.71 13.24 -8.02
N ALA A 186 1.65 11.94 -7.73
CA ALA A 186 1.49 10.92 -8.76
C ALA A 186 0.14 11.05 -9.48
N ALA A 187 -0.95 11.32 -8.74
CA ALA A 187 -2.29 11.57 -9.29
C ALA A 187 -2.30 12.82 -10.19
N ALA A 188 -1.74 13.94 -9.72
CA ALA A 188 -1.63 15.16 -10.51
C ALA A 188 -0.81 14.95 -11.79
N ARG A 189 0.33 14.27 -11.71
CA ARG A 189 1.15 13.96 -12.89
C ARG A 189 0.42 13.02 -13.85
N PHE A 190 -0.35 12.05 -13.34
CA PHE A 190 -1.16 11.16 -14.18
C PHE A 190 -2.24 11.92 -14.96
N GLU A 191 -2.81 12.96 -14.37
CA GLU A 191 -3.75 13.88 -15.02
C GLU A 191 -3.05 14.96 -15.88
N LEU A 192 -1.71 14.95 -15.96
CA LEU A 192 -0.89 15.97 -16.63
C LEU A 192 -1.12 17.38 -16.05
N SER A 193 -1.47 17.47 -14.77
CA SER A 193 -1.63 18.73 -14.05
C SER A 193 -0.28 19.25 -13.55
N GLU A 194 -0.07 20.56 -13.68
CA GLU A 194 1.09 21.24 -13.09
C GLU A 194 0.90 21.56 -11.61
N THR A 195 -0.34 21.35 -11.08
CA THR A 195 -0.67 21.64 -9.70
C THR A 195 -1.36 20.45 -9.03
N ILE A 196 -1.06 20.26 -7.75
CA ILE A 196 -1.80 19.38 -6.86
C ILE A 196 -3.06 20.13 -6.43
N GLU A 197 -4.20 19.69 -6.90
CA GLU A 197 -5.51 20.21 -6.54
C GLU A 197 -6.10 19.37 -5.40
N GLU A 198 -7.19 19.85 -4.80
CA GLU A 198 -7.91 19.21 -3.68
C GLU A 198 -8.20 17.72 -3.97
N ARG A 199 -8.73 17.39 -5.16
CA ARG A 199 -9.01 15.99 -5.55
C ARG A 199 -7.79 15.09 -5.54
N HIS A 200 -6.60 15.62 -5.84
CA HIS A 200 -5.35 14.84 -5.79
C HIS A 200 -4.92 14.58 -4.34
N ALA A 201 -5.10 15.58 -3.47
CA ALA A 201 -4.87 15.45 -2.04
C ALA A 201 -5.84 14.44 -1.39
N GLU A 202 -7.12 14.46 -1.78
CA GLU A 202 -8.12 13.47 -1.36
C GLU A 202 -7.73 12.05 -1.74
N ILE A 203 -7.27 11.81 -2.98
CA ILE A 203 -6.76 10.50 -3.42
C ILE A 203 -5.61 10.04 -2.52
N GLY A 204 -4.67 10.92 -2.18
CA GLY A 204 -3.57 10.62 -1.29
C GLY A 204 -4.03 10.26 0.13
N MET A 205 -4.93 11.05 0.69
CA MET A 205 -5.50 10.82 2.02
C MET A 205 -6.30 9.52 2.08
N GLU A 206 -7.10 9.24 1.05
CA GLU A 206 -7.87 7.99 0.96
C GLU A 206 -6.97 6.75 0.89
N ALA A 207 -5.95 6.77 0.02
CA ALA A 207 -5.03 5.65 -0.15
C ALA A 207 -4.26 5.33 1.14
N VAL A 208 -3.70 6.35 1.80
CA VAL A 208 -2.98 6.17 3.07
C VAL A 208 -3.94 5.81 4.20
N GLY A 209 -5.11 6.44 4.26
CA GLY A 209 -6.14 6.11 5.25
C GLY A 209 -6.63 4.67 5.12
N GLN A 210 -6.82 4.16 3.89
CA GLN A 210 -7.17 2.75 3.67
C GLN A 210 -6.04 1.83 4.13
N SER A 211 -4.79 2.13 3.77
CA SER A 211 -3.63 1.35 4.19
C SER A 211 -3.51 1.28 5.73
N LEU A 212 -3.75 2.38 6.43
CA LEU A 212 -3.75 2.40 7.89
C LEU A 212 -4.88 1.56 8.49
N ARG A 213 -6.08 1.61 7.91
CA ARG A 213 -7.21 0.77 8.33
C ARG A 213 -6.91 -0.71 8.12
N ASP A 214 -6.39 -1.08 6.97
CA ASP A 214 -6.04 -2.48 6.65
C ASP A 214 -4.96 -3.03 7.59
N ALA A 215 -4.01 -2.17 8.01
CA ALA A 215 -2.95 -2.55 8.93
C ALA A 215 -3.37 -2.56 10.41
N GLY A 216 -4.41 -1.81 10.79
CA GLY A 216 -4.79 -1.54 12.17
C GLY A 216 -6.23 -1.88 12.54
N GLN A 217 -6.99 -2.61 11.71
CA GLN A 217 -8.36 -3.00 12.07
C GLN A 217 -8.38 -4.10 13.14
N ASP A 218 -9.23 -3.90 14.15
CA ASP A 218 -9.61 -4.96 15.12
C ASP A 218 -10.64 -5.92 14.48
N GLU A 219 -11.06 -6.95 15.27
CA GLU A 219 -12.06 -7.94 14.87
C GLU A 219 -13.41 -7.34 14.42
N ASP A 220 -13.76 -6.18 14.98
CA ASP A 220 -15.00 -5.48 14.70
C ASP A 220 -14.86 -4.50 13.51
N GLY A 221 -13.67 -4.45 12.86
CA GLY A 221 -13.36 -3.53 11.76
C GLY A 221 -13.15 -2.09 12.21
N GLN A 222 -12.92 -1.88 13.53
CA GLN A 222 -12.60 -0.56 14.05
C GLN A 222 -11.08 -0.36 14.04
N PHE A 223 -10.67 0.87 13.82
CA PHE A 223 -9.25 1.22 13.85
C PHE A 223 -8.76 1.15 15.30
N ASP A 224 -7.88 0.22 15.57
CA ASP A 224 -7.20 0.07 16.87
C ASP A 224 -5.75 0.51 16.72
N ALA A 225 -5.43 1.65 17.33
CA ALA A 225 -4.10 2.22 17.33
C ALA A 225 -3.06 1.27 17.94
N ASP A 226 -3.45 0.49 18.94
CA ASP A 226 -2.57 -0.44 19.63
C ASP A 226 -2.15 -1.61 18.74
N VAL A 227 -3.02 -2.04 17.79
CA VAL A 227 -2.71 -3.12 16.83
C VAL A 227 -1.58 -2.72 15.88
N VAL A 228 -1.54 -1.45 15.46
CA VAL A 228 -0.49 -0.97 14.53
C VAL A 228 0.88 -0.88 15.18
N GLU A 229 0.95 -0.58 16.47
CA GLU A 229 2.22 -0.39 17.17
C GLU A 229 2.65 -1.58 18.02
N THR A 230 1.72 -2.23 18.71
CA THR A 230 1.99 -3.39 19.56
C THR A 230 1.55 -4.71 18.94
N GLY A 231 0.68 -4.63 17.94
CA GLY A 231 0.07 -5.74 17.24
C GLY A 231 -0.91 -6.56 18.10
N ALA A 232 -1.30 -6.04 19.24
CA ALA A 232 -2.30 -6.67 20.12
C ALA A 232 -3.52 -5.78 20.28
N SER A 233 -4.70 -6.29 19.94
CA SER A 233 -5.97 -5.62 20.23
C SER A 233 -6.13 -5.40 21.73
N LYS A 234 -6.75 -4.28 22.14
CA LYS A 234 -7.11 -4.01 23.57
C LYS A 234 -7.87 -5.17 24.21
N LYS A 235 -8.75 -5.83 23.45
CA LYS A 235 -9.50 -7.02 23.93
C LYS A 235 -8.57 -8.20 24.24
N SER A 236 -7.54 -8.42 23.46
CA SER A 236 -6.54 -9.48 23.69
C SER A 236 -5.73 -9.21 24.96
N THR A 237 -5.33 -7.94 25.18
CA THR A 237 -4.57 -7.54 26.36
C THR A 237 -5.41 -7.67 27.64
N ASP A 238 -6.69 -7.30 27.59
CA ASP A 238 -7.60 -7.45 28.73
C ASP A 238 -7.92 -8.91 29.05
N THR A 239 -8.01 -9.77 28.03
CA THR A 239 -8.21 -11.22 28.22
C THR A 239 -6.98 -11.87 28.88
N VAL A 240 -5.76 -11.47 28.49
CA VAL A 240 -4.52 -11.96 29.11
C VAL A 240 -4.42 -11.50 30.55
N LYS A 241 -4.74 -10.23 30.86
CA LYS A 241 -4.80 -9.76 32.28
C LYS A 241 -5.80 -10.52 33.13
N PHE A 242 -6.94 -10.93 32.55
CA PHE A 242 -7.96 -11.69 33.30
C PHE A 242 -7.53 -13.14 33.59
N VAL A 243 -6.66 -13.73 32.77
CA VAL A 243 -6.10 -15.07 32.94
C VAL A 243 -4.97 -15.06 33.98
N ASP A 244 -4.23 -13.97 34.12
CA ASP A 244 -3.14 -13.83 35.08
C ASP A 244 -3.65 -13.47 36.50
N GLU A 245 -4.93 -13.07 36.67
CA GLU A 245 -5.56 -12.76 38.00
C GLU A 245 -6.40 -13.91 38.57
N VAL A 246 -6.44 -15.08 37.90
CA VAL A 246 -7.17 -16.29 38.38
C VAL A 246 -6.17 -17.40 38.66
#